data_5924b7a4a88d495a0bf16acc4ae010df
#
_entry.id   5924b7a4a88d495a0bf16acc4ae010df
#
_cell.length_a   1.000
_cell.length_b   1.000
_cell.length_c   1.000
_cell.angle_alpha   90.00
_cell.angle_beta   90.00
_cell.angle_gamma   90.00
#
_symmetry.space_group_name_H-M   'P 1'
#
loop_
_entity.id
_entity.type
_entity.pdbx_description
1 polymer ?
#
loop_
_entity_poly.entity_id
_entity_poly.type
_entity_poly.pdbx_seq_one_letter_code
_entity_poly.pdbx_strand_id
1 'polypeptide(L)'
;MKFYSLILLFFILPIYSQANIVFVTNSIQPIQKQFNLSYAKYVIKSNINLMSQNVVIPEGAVLCFVDSGRIENGTLIGNGTKVMAQQNVVFSDNILLKGSWKADTAYSIWFDFKSDCIVDSSGRFISGSDNSQQ
;
A
#
# COMPACT_ATOMS: atom_id res chain seq x y z
N MET A 1 53.68 17.61 -35.57
CA MET A 1 52.24 17.72 -35.28
C MET A 1 51.91 16.84 -34.09
N LYS A 2 51.58 17.43 -32.96
CA LYS A 2 51.14 16.71 -31.76
C LYS A 2 49.61 16.70 -31.76
N PHE A 3 49.00 15.51 -31.98
CA PHE A 3 47.57 15.34 -31.81
C PHE A 3 47.27 15.23 -30.31
N TYR A 4 46.62 16.24 -29.76
CA TYR A 4 46.02 16.11 -28.40
C TYR A 4 44.68 15.42 -28.56
N SER A 5 44.63 14.16 -28.13
CA SER A 5 43.38 13.40 -27.98
C SER A 5 42.65 13.96 -26.76
N LEU A 6 41.57 14.73 -27.01
CA LEU A 6 40.68 15.22 -25.98
C LEU A 6 39.78 14.05 -25.56
N ILE A 7 40.15 13.36 -24.49
CA ILE A 7 39.29 12.34 -23.88
C ILE A 7 38.18 13.09 -23.13
N LEU A 8 37.01 13.17 -23.73
CA LEU A 8 35.82 13.70 -23.08
C LEU A 8 35.29 12.62 -22.10
N LEU A 9 35.68 12.75 -20.84
CA LEU A 9 35.22 11.88 -19.78
C LEU A 9 33.76 12.26 -19.42
N PHE A 10 32.79 11.56 -20.01
CA PHE A 10 31.40 11.67 -19.59
C PHE A 10 31.26 11.07 -18.21
N PHE A 11 31.23 11.89 -17.20
CA PHE A 11 30.75 11.49 -15.86
C PHE A 11 29.23 11.26 -15.97
N ILE A 12 28.85 10.00 -16.13
CA ILE A 12 27.45 9.58 -15.93
C ILE A 12 27.25 9.60 -14.40
N LEU A 13 26.82 10.75 -13.88
CA LEU A 13 26.33 10.82 -12.53
C LEU A 13 25.07 9.94 -12.46
N PRO A 14 25.01 8.98 -11.54
CA PRO A 14 23.76 8.24 -11.32
C PRO A 14 22.71 9.26 -10.90
N ILE A 15 21.72 9.51 -11.75
CA ILE A 15 20.52 10.26 -11.39
C ILE A 15 19.79 9.38 -10.42
N TYR A 16 19.99 9.57 -9.12
CA TYR A 16 19.15 9.00 -8.09
C TYR A 16 17.80 9.69 -8.24
N SER A 17 16.88 9.00 -8.92
CA SER A 17 15.48 9.41 -8.93
C SER A 17 14.97 9.24 -7.50
N GLN A 18 14.89 10.34 -6.76
CA GLN A 18 14.19 10.35 -5.48
C GLN A 18 12.72 10.04 -5.77
N ALA A 19 12.22 8.93 -5.23
CA ALA A 19 10.81 8.62 -5.32
C ALA A 19 10.01 9.76 -4.65
N ASN A 20 9.03 10.31 -5.37
CA ASN A 20 8.14 11.31 -4.82
C ASN A 20 7.40 10.73 -3.60
N ILE A 21 7.39 11.46 -2.49
CA ILE A 21 6.69 11.08 -1.27
C ILE A 21 5.45 11.95 -1.12
N VAL A 22 4.30 11.33 -0.99
CA VAL A 22 3.00 11.98 -0.81
C VAL A 22 2.40 11.51 0.51
N PHE A 23 2.06 12.44 1.40
CA PHE A 23 1.33 12.12 2.64
C PHE A 23 -0.17 12.20 2.36
N VAL A 24 -0.87 11.07 2.55
CA VAL A 24 -2.30 10.98 2.32
C VAL A 24 -3.05 11.39 3.59
N THR A 25 -4.04 12.27 3.45
CA THR A 25 -4.86 12.79 4.56
C THR A 25 -6.34 12.85 4.20
N ASN A 26 -7.23 12.85 5.20
CA ASN A 26 -8.67 13.06 4.98
C ASN A 26 -9.04 14.52 4.68
N SER A 27 -8.13 15.46 4.91
CA SER A 27 -8.38 16.89 4.73
C SER A 27 -8.48 17.33 3.27
N ILE A 28 -7.96 16.52 2.34
CA ILE A 28 -7.99 16.80 0.90
C ILE A 28 -9.00 15.87 0.24
N GLN A 29 -10.10 16.42 -0.24
CA GLN A 29 -11.17 15.66 -0.90
C GLN A 29 -11.36 16.09 -2.35
N PRO A 30 -11.80 15.18 -3.24
CA PRO A 30 -11.88 13.73 -3.01
C PRO A 30 -10.49 13.10 -2.84
N ILE A 31 -10.42 12.00 -2.11
CA ILE A 31 -9.16 11.28 -1.82
C ILE A 31 -8.39 10.92 -3.11
N GLN A 32 -9.10 10.62 -4.20
CA GLN A 32 -8.49 10.33 -5.52
C GLN A 32 -7.50 11.41 -5.98
N LYS A 33 -7.73 12.68 -5.65
CA LYS A 33 -6.83 13.78 -6.07
C LYS A 33 -5.42 13.67 -5.51
N GLN A 34 -5.26 12.98 -4.38
CA GLN A 34 -3.97 12.76 -3.75
C GLN A 34 -3.17 11.65 -4.44
N PHE A 35 -3.85 10.72 -5.12
CA PHE A 35 -3.23 9.62 -5.88
C PHE A 35 -3.09 10.03 -7.35
N ASN A 36 -2.08 10.82 -7.67
CA ASN A 36 -1.88 11.43 -8.98
C ASN A 36 -0.48 11.26 -9.58
N LEU A 37 0.44 10.59 -8.88
CA LEU A 37 1.81 10.38 -9.32
C LEU A 37 2.14 8.88 -9.41
N SER A 38 2.52 8.42 -10.60
CA SER A 38 3.04 7.06 -10.80
C SER A 38 4.39 6.90 -10.12
N TYR A 39 4.69 5.67 -9.67
CA TYR A 39 5.95 5.30 -9.00
C TYR A 39 6.26 6.11 -7.75
N ALA A 40 5.27 6.77 -7.17
CA ALA A 40 5.39 7.54 -5.94
C ALA A 40 5.17 6.67 -4.70
N LYS A 41 5.70 7.12 -3.56
CA LYS A 41 5.46 6.53 -2.24
C LYS A 41 4.37 7.33 -1.53
N TYR A 42 3.22 6.70 -1.29
CA TYR A 42 2.12 7.27 -0.55
C TYR A 42 2.18 6.84 0.90
N VAL A 43 2.38 7.78 1.80
CA VAL A 43 2.52 7.53 3.24
C VAL A 43 1.19 7.75 3.93
N ILE A 44 0.68 6.71 4.59
CA ILE A 44 -0.58 6.69 5.32
C ILE A 44 -0.26 6.56 6.81
N LYS A 45 -0.48 7.62 7.59
CA LYS A 45 -0.18 7.69 9.03
C LYS A 45 -1.41 7.63 9.92
N SER A 46 -2.59 7.85 9.36
CA SER A 46 -3.86 7.88 10.08
C SER A 46 -4.90 7.09 9.30
N ASN A 47 -6.07 6.93 9.90
CA ASN A 47 -7.19 6.29 9.22
C ASN A 47 -7.70 7.16 8.07
N ILE A 48 -7.68 6.62 6.85
CA ILE A 48 -8.18 7.26 5.64
C ILE A 48 -9.51 6.64 5.26
N ASN A 49 -10.57 7.43 5.31
CA ASN A 49 -11.90 7.01 4.92
C ASN A 49 -12.16 7.36 3.44
N LEU A 50 -12.40 6.35 2.62
CA LEU A 50 -12.67 6.56 1.19
C LEU A 50 -14.10 7.02 0.89
N MET A 51 -14.97 7.09 1.91
CA MET A 51 -16.37 7.57 1.76
C MET A 51 -17.14 6.80 0.67
N SER A 52 -16.97 5.48 0.64
CA SER A 52 -17.52 4.55 -0.36
C SER A 52 -17.09 4.84 -1.81
N GLN A 53 -16.02 5.61 -2.01
CA GLN A 53 -15.50 5.93 -3.35
C GLN A 53 -14.59 4.82 -3.88
N ASN A 54 -14.48 4.78 -5.21
CA ASN A 54 -13.45 4.00 -5.90
C ASN A 54 -12.22 4.90 -6.08
N VAL A 55 -11.09 4.46 -5.55
CA VAL A 55 -9.81 5.17 -5.68
C VAL A 55 -8.85 4.33 -6.49
N VAL A 56 -8.40 4.86 -7.62
CA VAL A 56 -7.42 4.24 -8.51
C VAL A 56 -6.02 4.67 -8.07
N ILE A 57 -5.20 3.70 -7.75
CA ILE A 57 -3.80 3.93 -7.38
C ILE A 57 -2.97 4.00 -8.67
N PRO A 58 -2.13 5.03 -8.83
CA PRO A 58 -1.28 5.16 -10.02
C PRO A 58 -0.31 3.98 -10.18
N GLU A 59 0.13 3.78 -11.42
CA GLU A 59 1.03 2.68 -11.76
C GLU A 59 2.29 2.67 -10.90
N GLY A 60 2.67 1.48 -10.43
CA GLY A 60 3.91 1.23 -9.70
C GLY A 60 4.04 1.97 -8.37
N ALA A 61 2.95 2.56 -7.87
CA ALA A 61 2.96 3.26 -6.59
C ALA A 61 3.19 2.32 -5.40
N VAL A 62 3.72 2.88 -4.34
CA VAL A 62 3.94 2.17 -3.07
C VAL A 62 3.05 2.78 -1.99
N LEU A 63 2.16 1.99 -1.40
CA LEU A 63 1.42 2.37 -0.20
C LEU A 63 2.24 1.99 1.03
N CYS A 64 2.65 2.97 1.81
CA CYS A 64 3.43 2.78 3.02
C CYS A 64 2.60 3.16 4.24
N PHE A 65 2.17 2.14 4.99
CA PHE A 65 1.42 2.32 6.23
C PHE A 65 2.39 2.43 7.40
N VAL A 66 2.28 3.52 8.15
CA VAL A 66 3.09 3.80 9.33
C VAL A 66 2.20 4.17 10.50
N ASP A 67 2.68 3.97 11.69
CA ASP A 67 1.94 4.24 12.93
C ASP A 67 0.59 3.50 12.94
N SER A 68 -0.51 4.23 13.08
CA SER A 68 -1.89 3.73 13.02
C SER A 68 -2.54 3.86 11.64
N GLY A 69 -1.73 4.03 10.60
CA GLY A 69 -2.22 4.21 9.23
C GLY A 69 -3.04 3.03 8.74
N ARG A 70 -4.23 3.31 8.24
CA ARG A 70 -5.12 2.33 7.61
C ARG A 70 -6.06 2.99 6.61
N ILE A 71 -6.69 2.20 5.76
CA ILE A 71 -7.68 2.67 4.79
C ILE A 71 -8.97 1.88 5.01
N GLU A 72 -10.10 2.57 4.95
CA GLU A 72 -11.42 2.00 5.19
C GLU A 72 -12.49 2.56 4.25
N ASN A 73 -13.61 1.82 4.15
CA ASN A 73 -14.86 2.25 3.57
C ASN A 73 -14.75 2.67 2.10
N GLY A 74 -14.52 1.73 1.22
CA GLY A 74 -14.51 1.97 -0.23
C GLY A 74 -13.76 0.93 -1.03
N THR A 75 -13.37 1.27 -2.24
CA THR A 75 -12.62 0.39 -3.14
C THR A 75 -11.27 1.01 -3.50
N LEU A 76 -10.20 0.24 -3.34
CA LEU A 76 -8.88 0.57 -3.87
C LEU A 76 -8.60 -0.28 -5.12
N ILE A 77 -8.21 0.36 -6.20
CA ILE A 77 -7.86 -0.30 -7.46
C ILE A 77 -6.36 -0.15 -7.66
N GLY A 78 -5.61 -1.20 -7.39
CA GLY A 78 -4.16 -1.23 -7.55
C GLY A 78 -3.74 -1.38 -9.00
N ASN A 79 -2.56 -0.85 -9.34
CA ASN A 79 -1.94 -0.97 -10.66
C ASN A 79 -0.44 -1.28 -10.49
N GLY A 80 -0.14 -2.55 -10.23
CA GLY A 80 1.19 -2.97 -9.82
C GLY A 80 1.61 -2.34 -8.48
N THR A 81 0.64 -2.02 -7.63
CA THR A 81 0.83 -1.30 -6.37
C THR A 81 1.53 -2.18 -5.34
N LYS A 82 2.62 -1.68 -4.76
CA LYS A 82 3.31 -2.35 -3.66
C LYS A 82 2.75 -1.89 -2.32
N VAL A 83 2.53 -2.85 -1.41
CA VAL A 83 2.15 -2.57 -0.01
C VAL A 83 3.36 -2.75 0.89
N MET A 84 3.61 -1.76 1.73
CA MET A 84 4.62 -1.79 2.80
C MET A 84 3.93 -1.44 4.13
N ALA A 85 3.81 -2.41 5.01
CA ALA A 85 3.18 -2.25 6.31
C ALA A 85 3.83 -3.18 7.33
N GLN A 86 3.73 -2.81 8.60
CA GLN A 86 4.02 -3.68 9.71
C GLN A 86 2.86 -4.68 9.93
N GLN A 87 2.97 -5.52 10.95
CA GLN A 87 1.92 -6.47 11.33
C GLN A 87 0.78 -5.75 12.09
N ASN A 88 0.08 -4.86 11.40
CA ASN A 88 -1.07 -4.11 11.90
C ASN A 88 -2.22 -4.23 10.92
N VAL A 89 -3.44 -3.99 11.36
CA VAL A 89 -4.60 -3.85 10.49
C VAL A 89 -4.41 -2.58 9.64
N VAL A 90 -4.30 -2.73 8.32
CA VAL A 90 -4.13 -1.61 7.39
C VAL A 90 -5.29 -1.48 6.41
N PHE A 91 -6.05 -2.55 6.21
CA PHE A 91 -7.29 -2.57 5.45
C PHE A 91 -8.42 -3.02 6.37
N SER A 92 -9.46 -2.21 6.49
CA SER A 92 -10.63 -2.60 7.28
C SER A 92 -11.50 -3.60 6.51
N ASP A 93 -12.38 -4.28 7.22
CA ASP A 93 -13.31 -5.27 6.68
C ASP A 93 -14.32 -4.73 5.65
N ASN A 94 -14.49 -3.40 5.58
CA ASN A 94 -15.35 -2.74 4.58
C ASN A 94 -14.55 -2.11 3.41
N ILE A 95 -13.31 -2.55 3.18
CA ILE A 95 -12.50 -2.18 2.02
C ILE A 95 -12.53 -3.29 0.97
N LEU A 96 -12.66 -2.91 -0.29
CA LEU A 96 -12.54 -3.83 -1.41
C LEU A 96 -11.25 -3.54 -2.19
N LEU A 97 -10.39 -4.54 -2.32
CA LEU A 97 -9.17 -4.45 -3.13
C LEU A 97 -9.41 -5.05 -4.51
N LYS A 98 -9.13 -4.28 -5.56
CA LYS A 98 -9.19 -4.70 -6.96
C LYS A 98 -7.88 -4.38 -7.69
N GLY A 99 -7.73 -4.91 -8.91
CA GLY A 99 -6.55 -4.65 -9.74
C GLY A 99 -5.35 -5.50 -9.34
N SER A 100 -4.13 -4.99 -9.56
CA SER A 100 -2.90 -5.73 -9.35
C SER A 100 -2.10 -5.17 -8.17
N TRP A 101 -1.73 -6.06 -7.26
CA TRP A 101 -1.04 -5.75 -6.02
C TRP A 101 0.24 -6.57 -5.89
N LYS A 102 1.23 -6.02 -5.23
CA LYS A 102 2.52 -6.66 -4.94
C LYS A 102 2.84 -6.52 -3.46
N ALA A 103 3.21 -7.62 -2.83
CA ALA A 103 3.73 -7.64 -1.47
C ALA A 103 4.82 -8.69 -1.38
N ASP A 104 5.94 -8.37 -0.74
CA ASP A 104 7.00 -9.35 -0.47
C ASP A 104 6.51 -10.37 0.56
N THR A 105 5.73 -9.90 1.54
CA THR A 105 5.01 -10.70 2.53
C THR A 105 3.67 -10.04 2.78
N ALA A 106 2.59 -10.80 2.71
CA ALA A 106 1.26 -10.35 3.10
C ALA A 106 0.90 -11.01 4.45
N TYR A 107 0.52 -10.19 5.41
CA TYR A 107 0.08 -10.66 6.72
C TYR A 107 -1.44 -10.69 6.77
N SER A 108 -2.02 -11.78 7.26
CA SER A 108 -3.49 -11.90 7.43
C SER A 108 -4.06 -10.78 8.29
N ILE A 109 -3.31 -10.34 9.30
CA ILE A 109 -3.70 -9.22 10.17
C ILE A 109 -3.91 -7.90 9.42
N TRP A 110 -3.33 -7.72 8.23
CA TRP A 110 -3.60 -6.52 7.41
C TRP A 110 -5.08 -6.35 7.08
N PHE A 111 -5.82 -7.46 7.03
CA PHE A 111 -7.23 -7.54 6.66
C PHE A 111 -8.15 -7.79 7.86
N ASP A 112 -7.67 -7.52 9.07
CA ASP A 112 -8.41 -7.77 10.33
C ASP A 112 -8.88 -9.21 10.51
N PHE A 113 -8.14 -10.19 9.97
CA PHE A 113 -8.42 -11.59 10.21
C PHE A 113 -8.31 -11.91 11.70
N LYS A 114 -9.39 -12.41 12.28
CA LYS A 114 -9.42 -12.81 13.68
C LYS A 114 -8.96 -14.25 13.83
N SER A 115 -8.00 -14.44 14.72
CA SER A 115 -7.52 -15.76 15.11
C SER A 115 -8.14 -16.16 16.47
N ASP A 116 -9.46 -16.23 16.50
CA ASP A 116 -10.25 -16.50 17.70
C ASP A 116 -10.94 -17.89 17.66
N CYS A 117 -10.39 -18.79 16.87
CA CYS A 117 -10.89 -20.15 16.77
C CYS A 117 -10.75 -20.89 18.10
N ILE A 118 -11.86 -21.33 18.66
CA ILE A 118 -11.89 -22.16 19.86
C ILE A 118 -12.11 -23.61 19.44
N VAL A 119 -11.21 -24.48 19.87
CA VAL A 119 -11.28 -25.93 19.64
C VAL A 119 -11.42 -26.67 20.95
N ASP A 120 -12.06 -27.83 20.94
CA ASP A 120 -12.12 -28.73 22.10
C ASP A 120 -10.80 -29.51 22.29
N SER A 121 -10.72 -30.32 23.31
CA SER A 121 -9.54 -31.13 23.64
C SER A 121 -9.18 -32.17 22.58
N SER A 122 -10.08 -32.44 21.61
CA SER A 122 -9.86 -33.33 20.47
C SER A 122 -9.43 -32.57 19.20
N GLY A 123 -9.31 -31.23 19.28
CA GLY A 123 -8.99 -30.36 18.14
C GLY A 123 -10.17 -30.05 17.22
N ARG A 124 -11.40 -30.34 17.67
CA ARG A 124 -12.61 -30.04 16.91
C ARG A 124 -13.02 -28.59 17.10
N PHE A 125 -13.36 -27.91 16.01
CA PHE A 125 -13.85 -26.53 16.04
C PHE A 125 -15.14 -26.41 16.87
N ILE A 126 -15.16 -25.44 17.79
CA ILE A 126 -16.33 -25.11 18.62
C ILE A 126 -16.90 -23.76 18.18
N SER A 127 -16.07 -22.73 18.12
CA SER A 127 -16.49 -21.37 17.75
C SER A 127 -15.31 -20.54 17.25
N GLY A 128 -15.62 -19.42 16.60
CA GLY A 128 -14.66 -18.44 16.10
C GLY A 128 -15.35 -17.47 15.14
N SER A 129 -14.64 -16.43 14.73
CA SER A 129 -15.14 -15.49 13.72
C SER A 129 -15.08 -16.08 12.33
N ASP A 130 -16.10 -15.80 11.52
CA ASP A 130 -16.10 -16.16 10.10
C ASP A 130 -15.34 -15.09 9.28
N ASN A 131 -14.19 -15.49 8.75
CA ASN A 131 -13.36 -14.64 7.89
C ASN A 131 -13.57 -14.90 6.38
N SER A 132 -14.60 -15.65 6.00
CA SER A 132 -14.83 -16.07 4.61
C SER A 132 -15.23 -14.95 3.67
N GLN A 133 -15.58 -13.79 4.21
CA GLN A 133 -16.05 -12.61 3.46
C GLN A 133 -14.95 -11.53 3.23
N GLN A 134 -13.72 -11.80 3.64
CA GLN A 134 -12.63 -10.82 3.57
C GLN A 134 -11.64 -11.07 2.44
#